data_1ce9258161e6be59060f03726d3e7940
#
_entry.id   1ce9258161e6be59060f03726d3e7940
#
_cell.length_a   1.000
_cell.length_b   1.000
_cell.length_c   1.000
_cell.angle_alpha   90.00
_cell.angle_beta   90.00
_cell.angle_gamma   90.00
#
_symmetry.space_group_name_H-M   'P 1'
#
loop_
_entity.id
_entity.type
_entity.pdbx_description
1 polymer ?
#
loop_
_entity_poly.entity_id
_entity_poly.type
_entity_poly.pdbx_seq_one_letter_code
_entity_poly.pdbx_strand_id
1 'polypeptide(L)'
;MIRQNIYLVITPFFPSNESFVGSYVYDQIKEIQNQSNFSIEIVKVVSYFSLESDYEFNGFKVKIFKTFDFPYFIFPGLFNSCNKRRFYKFLQKKNIINVSFSHSHVSYPAAYLVEDLVCKKIVQHHGLDILQLLNGRSHIIKRLQKTYLIKRTISHLNKSDLNIGVSELVLKQLRKHSTYLPKDELVLYNGVDTSKFYPVEVEKNKSFTIGCVANFWEIKDQITLIKAVEILLSNGENILLRLIGSGPTLQSCKDYVQEKKLNQFISFEKEIRHELLNTFINKIDLFVLPSYYESLGCVYLESWATNTPFIAVRNQGISELMPDEMKDRFLVPKSDELNLSKRILDFKNNTVLFPFDEKYNIKNTISN
;
A
#
# COMPACT_ATOMS: atom_id res chain seq x y z
N MET A 1 -21.12 -34.18 6.20
CA MET A 1 -20.31 -33.14 5.52
C MET A 1 -20.01 -32.07 6.55
N ILE A 2 -18.75 -31.90 6.91
CA ILE A 2 -18.29 -30.84 7.80
C ILE A 2 -18.59 -29.53 7.05
N ARG A 3 -19.41 -28.63 7.64
CA ARG A 3 -19.63 -27.30 7.05
C ARG A 3 -18.29 -26.57 7.03
N GLN A 4 -17.75 -26.39 5.86
CA GLN A 4 -16.50 -25.65 5.67
C GLN A 4 -16.77 -24.18 5.99
N ASN A 5 -16.07 -23.63 6.99
CA ASN A 5 -16.18 -22.21 7.34
C ASN A 5 -15.46 -21.39 6.25
N ILE A 6 -16.22 -20.62 5.48
CA ILE A 6 -15.65 -19.81 4.38
C ILE A 6 -15.22 -18.45 4.93
N TYR A 7 -13.96 -18.12 4.64
CA TYR A 7 -13.41 -16.78 4.78
C TYR A 7 -13.36 -16.13 3.40
N LEU A 8 -14.28 -15.19 3.15
CA LEU A 8 -14.46 -14.52 1.87
C LEU A 8 -13.66 -13.23 1.81
N VAL A 9 -12.67 -13.19 0.95
CA VAL A 9 -11.84 -12.00 0.67
C VAL A 9 -12.42 -11.24 -0.51
N ILE A 10 -12.68 -9.95 -0.34
CA ILE A 10 -13.13 -9.05 -1.41
C ILE A 10 -12.13 -7.92 -1.56
N THR A 11 -11.49 -7.83 -2.71
CA THR A 11 -10.42 -6.87 -2.93
C THR A 11 -10.39 -6.35 -4.36
N PRO A 12 -10.07 -5.07 -4.63
CA PRO A 12 -9.73 -4.60 -5.96
C PRO A 12 -8.26 -4.93 -6.33
N PHE A 13 -7.45 -5.36 -5.37
CA PHE A 13 -6.02 -5.59 -5.53
C PHE A 13 -5.66 -7.02 -5.15
N PHE A 14 -5.25 -7.83 -6.11
CA PHE A 14 -4.66 -9.14 -5.85
C PHE A 14 -3.66 -9.44 -6.96
N PRO A 15 -2.47 -9.97 -6.64
CA PRO A 15 -1.45 -10.19 -7.65
C PRO A 15 -1.84 -11.24 -8.69
N SER A 16 -1.21 -11.13 -9.85
CA SER A 16 -1.28 -12.10 -10.94
C SER A 16 0.14 -12.37 -11.47
N ASN A 17 0.28 -13.29 -12.42
CA ASN A 17 1.58 -13.55 -13.05
C ASN A 17 2.14 -12.33 -13.82
N GLU A 18 1.29 -11.35 -14.14
CA GLU A 18 1.65 -10.15 -14.89
C GLU A 18 1.79 -8.90 -14.00
N SER A 19 1.25 -8.92 -12.77
CA SER A 19 1.22 -7.75 -11.90
C SER A 19 1.31 -8.14 -10.43
N PHE A 20 2.18 -7.46 -9.69
CA PHE A 20 2.35 -7.65 -8.24
C PHE A 20 1.49 -6.69 -7.38
N VAL A 21 0.56 -5.96 -8.00
CA VAL A 21 -0.36 -5.08 -7.28
C VAL A 21 -1.20 -5.89 -6.31
N GLY A 22 -1.11 -5.57 -5.01
CA GLY A 22 -1.81 -6.30 -3.95
C GLY A 22 -1.01 -7.45 -3.33
N SER A 23 0.31 -7.52 -3.53
CA SER A 23 1.17 -8.53 -2.88
C SER A 23 1.00 -8.57 -1.36
N TYR A 24 0.83 -7.43 -0.72
CA TYR A 24 0.55 -7.33 0.72
C TYR A 24 -0.78 -7.98 1.13
N VAL A 25 -1.81 -7.95 0.27
CA VAL A 25 -3.06 -8.69 0.49
C VAL A 25 -2.80 -10.19 0.38
N TYR A 26 -2.08 -10.60 -0.66
CA TYR A 26 -1.72 -12.00 -0.85
C TYR A 26 -0.93 -12.55 0.34
N ASP A 27 0.10 -11.83 0.81
CA ASP A 27 0.93 -12.29 1.93
C ASP A 27 0.10 -12.43 3.22
N GLN A 28 -0.80 -11.48 3.48
CA GLN A 28 -1.72 -11.54 4.61
C GLN A 28 -2.68 -12.74 4.51
N ILE A 29 -3.30 -12.95 3.35
CA ILE A 29 -4.26 -14.04 3.15
C ILE A 29 -3.58 -15.41 3.19
N LYS A 30 -2.37 -15.52 2.64
CA LYS A 30 -1.55 -16.72 2.74
C LYS A 30 -1.28 -17.08 4.21
N GLU A 31 -0.95 -16.09 5.03
CA GLU A 31 -0.68 -16.34 6.43
C GLU A 31 -1.95 -16.66 7.22
N ILE A 32 -3.09 -16.03 6.94
CA ILE A 32 -4.39 -16.42 7.50
C ILE A 32 -4.72 -17.88 7.14
N GLN A 33 -4.44 -18.30 5.91
CA GLN A 33 -4.65 -19.71 5.50
C GLN A 33 -3.75 -20.67 6.28
N ASN A 34 -2.48 -20.31 6.50
CA ASN A 34 -1.52 -21.12 7.22
C ASN A 34 -1.89 -21.30 8.70
N GLN A 35 -2.46 -20.26 9.31
CA GLN A 35 -2.77 -20.22 10.75
C GLN A 35 -4.21 -20.58 11.09
N SER A 36 -5.06 -20.88 10.10
CA SER A 36 -6.47 -21.14 10.31
C SER A 36 -6.97 -22.34 9.50
N ASN A 37 -8.15 -22.85 9.90
CA ASN A 37 -8.85 -23.94 9.20
C ASN A 37 -9.95 -23.40 8.26
N PHE A 38 -9.89 -22.12 7.86
CA PHE A 38 -10.86 -21.56 6.94
C PHE A 38 -10.61 -22.00 5.49
N SER A 39 -11.70 -22.20 4.76
CA SER A 39 -11.64 -22.24 3.30
C SER A 39 -11.59 -20.82 2.77
N ILE A 40 -10.48 -20.43 2.19
CA ILE A 40 -10.29 -19.08 1.65
C ILE A 40 -10.92 -18.98 0.25
N GLU A 41 -11.81 -18.02 0.09
CA GLU A 41 -12.43 -17.69 -1.20
C GLU A 41 -12.09 -16.25 -1.58
N ILE A 42 -11.47 -16.03 -2.73
CA ILE A 42 -11.00 -14.71 -3.16
C ILE A 42 -11.85 -14.22 -4.33
N VAL A 43 -12.41 -13.02 -4.16
CA VAL A 43 -13.14 -12.31 -5.21
C VAL A 43 -12.44 -10.97 -5.46
N LYS A 44 -11.82 -10.85 -6.63
CA LYS A 44 -11.27 -9.59 -7.10
C LYS A 44 -12.36 -8.79 -7.81
N VAL A 45 -12.56 -7.57 -7.35
CA VAL A 45 -13.58 -6.66 -7.87
C VAL A 45 -12.93 -5.71 -8.88
N VAL A 46 -13.44 -5.74 -10.11
CA VAL A 46 -12.90 -4.93 -11.20
C VAL A 46 -14.01 -4.14 -11.91
N SER A 47 -13.63 -3.15 -12.72
CA SER A 47 -14.56 -2.41 -13.55
C SER A 47 -15.28 -3.37 -14.53
N TYR A 48 -16.52 -3.06 -14.88
CA TYR A 48 -17.29 -3.81 -15.88
C TYR A 48 -16.56 -3.93 -17.23
N PHE A 49 -15.78 -2.91 -17.59
CA PHE A 49 -15.01 -2.86 -18.83
C PHE A 49 -13.65 -3.58 -18.75
N SER A 50 -13.29 -4.10 -17.59
CA SER A 50 -12.05 -4.88 -17.46
C SER A 50 -12.10 -6.15 -18.30
N LEU A 51 -10.99 -6.49 -18.94
CA LEU A 51 -10.80 -7.73 -19.69
C LEU A 51 -10.38 -8.91 -18.79
N GLU A 52 -10.15 -8.65 -17.50
CA GLU A 52 -9.75 -9.69 -16.56
C GLU A 52 -10.81 -10.80 -16.45
N SER A 53 -10.33 -12.03 -16.34
CA SER A 53 -11.11 -13.24 -16.09
C SER A 53 -10.56 -13.98 -14.88
N ASP A 54 -11.29 -15.00 -14.38
CA ASP A 54 -10.82 -15.85 -13.28
C ASP A 54 -9.41 -16.39 -13.58
N TYR A 55 -8.55 -16.39 -12.58
CA TYR A 55 -7.18 -16.87 -12.70
C TYR A 55 -6.71 -17.59 -11.42
N GLU A 56 -5.54 -18.17 -11.48
CA GLU A 56 -4.88 -18.76 -10.34
C GLU A 56 -3.52 -18.06 -10.09
N PHE A 57 -3.22 -17.81 -8.81
CA PHE A 57 -1.94 -17.25 -8.40
C PHE A 57 -1.45 -17.96 -7.14
N ASN A 58 -0.31 -18.64 -7.24
CA ASN A 58 0.33 -19.37 -6.14
C ASN A 58 -0.63 -20.24 -5.33
N GLY A 59 -1.50 -21.01 -6.03
CA GLY A 59 -2.46 -21.94 -5.41
C GLY A 59 -3.80 -21.30 -4.99
N PHE A 60 -3.95 -19.97 -5.08
CA PHE A 60 -5.21 -19.30 -4.83
C PHE A 60 -6.01 -19.12 -6.13
N LYS A 61 -7.25 -19.59 -6.12
CA LYS A 61 -8.21 -19.33 -7.20
C LYS A 61 -8.86 -17.97 -7.00
N VAL A 62 -8.57 -17.03 -7.90
CA VAL A 62 -9.10 -15.67 -7.87
C VAL A 62 -10.28 -15.56 -8.83
N LYS A 63 -11.45 -15.29 -8.27
CA LYS A 63 -12.69 -15.13 -9.04
C LYS A 63 -12.91 -13.65 -9.34
N ILE A 64 -13.21 -13.33 -10.59
CA ILE A 64 -13.39 -11.94 -11.03
C ILE A 64 -14.86 -11.56 -10.96
N PHE A 65 -15.16 -10.52 -10.21
CA PHE A 65 -16.47 -9.89 -10.19
C PHE A 65 -16.41 -8.49 -10.81
N LYS A 66 -17.23 -8.26 -11.84
CA LYS A 66 -17.27 -6.98 -12.58
C LYS A 66 -18.39 -6.08 -12.06
N THR A 67 -18.02 -4.87 -11.58
CA THR A 67 -18.96 -3.85 -11.08
C THR A 67 -19.28 -2.80 -12.12
N PHE A 68 -20.51 -2.31 -12.11
CA PHE A 68 -20.89 -1.11 -12.82
C PHE A 68 -20.64 0.12 -11.95
N ASP A 69 -19.57 0.83 -12.25
CA ASP A 69 -19.17 2.05 -11.52
C ASP A 69 -18.99 3.25 -12.46
N PHE A 70 -19.51 3.15 -13.68
CA PHE A 70 -19.43 4.23 -14.65
C PHE A 70 -20.69 5.11 -14.58
N PRO A 71 -20.55 6.39 -14.57
CA PRO A 71 -19.30 7.12 -14.33
C PRO A 71 -19.06 7.34 -12.82
N TYR A 72 -18.12 6.61 -12.23
CA TYR A 72 -17.81 6.63 -10.80
C TYR A 72 -17.69 8.05 -10.23
N PHE A 73 -17.06 8.96 -10.99
CA PHE A 73 -16.84 10.34 -10.55
C PHE A 73 -18.06 11.26 -10.73
N ILE A 74 -19.10 10.85 -11.47
CA ILE A 74 -20.29 11.66 -11.71
C ILE A 74 -21.40 11.23 -10.76
N PHE A 75 -21.67 9.94 -10.63
CA PHE A 75 -22.73 9.41 -9.77
C PHE A 75 -22.21 8.20 -8.95
N PRO A 76 -21.36 8.43 -7.93
CA PRO A 76 -20.81 7.34 -7.15
C PRO A 76 -21.92 6.57 -6.45
N GLY A 77 -21.93 5.26 -6.68
CA GLY A 77 -22.90 4.36 -6.06
C GLY A 77 -24.28 4.33 -6.71
N LEU A 78 -24.49 4.94 -7.89
CA LEU A 78 -25.76 4.85 -8.62
C LEU A 78 -26.19 3.39 -8.86
N PHE A 79 -25.27 2.53 -9.22
CA PHE A 79 -25.50 1.12 -9.51
C PHE A 79 -25.28 0.16 -8.34
N ASN A 80 -25.08 0.68 -7.13
CA ASN A 80 -24.73 -0.13 -5.98
C ASN A 80 -25.75 -1.24 -5.70
N SER A 81 -27.04 -0.93 -5.68
CA SER A 81 -28.09 -1.95 -5.43
C SER A 81 -28.11 -3.03 -6.52
N CYS A 82 -27.84 -2.65 -7.78
CA CYS A 82 -27.72 -3.58 -8.89
C CYS A 82 -26.45 -4.45 -8.73
N ASN A 83 -25.30 -3.84 -8.47
CA ASN A 83 -24.03 -4.54 -8.23
C ASN A 83 -24.17 -5.52 -7.06
N LYS A 84 -24.78 -5.13 -5.96
CA LYS A 84 -25.01 -5.98 -4.80
C LYS A 84 -25.85 -7.20 -5.15
N ARG A 85 -27.01 -7.03 -5.81
CA ARG A 85 -27.85 -8.15 -6.29
C ARG A 85 -27.09 -9.09 -7.23
N ARG A 86 -26.30 -8.54 -8.15
CA ARG A 86 -25.45 -9.33 -9.07
C ARG A 86 -24.36 -10.08 -8.31
N PHE A 87 -23.79 -9.47 -7.27
CA PHE A 87 -22.76 -10.09 -6.43
C PHE A 87 -23.31 -11.31 -5.68
N TYR A 88 -24.52 -11.22 -5.10
CA TYR A 88 -25.15 -12.38 -4.46
C TYR A 88 -25.41 -13.53 -5.43
N LYS A 89 -25.94 -13.23 -6.64
CA LYS A 89 -26.11 -14.25 -7.68
C LYS A 89 -24.77 -14.86 -8.11
N PHE A 90 -23.72 -14.04 -8.15
CA PHE A 90 -22.36 -14.49 -8.47
C PHE A 90 -21.85 -15.46 -7.40
N LEU A 91 -21.98 -15.14 -6.11
CA LEU A 91 -21.57 -16.01 -5.01
C LEU A 91 -22.32 -17.37 -5.08
N GLN A 92 -23.61 -17.34 -5.31
CA GLN A 92 -24.42 -18.57 -5.50
C GLN A 92 -23.92 -19.39 -6.70
N LYS A 93 -23.71 -18.76 -7.85
CA LYS A 93 -23.18 -19.42 -9.08
C LYS A 93 -21.80 -20.04 -8.86
N LYS A 94 -20.97 -19.42 -8.04
CA LYS A 94 -19.61 -19.91 -7.69
C LYS A 94 -19.61 -20.87 -6.48
N ASN A 95 -20.80 -21.24 -5.99
CA ASN A 95 -21.00 -22.12 -4.83
C ASN A 95 -20.30 -21.60 -3.54
N ILE A 96 -20.20 -20.27 -3.39
CA ILE A 96 -19.71 -19.62 -2.18
C ILE A 96 -20.92 -19.40 -1.25
N ILE A 97 -21.16 -20.36 -0.38
CA ILE A 97 -22.31 -20.42 0.53
C ILE A 97 -21.79 -20.59 1.97
N ASN A 98 -22.55 -20.12 2.96
CA ASN A 98 -22.17 -20.23 4.39
C ASN A 98 -20.86 -19.49 4.72
N VAL A 99 -20.76 -18.24 4.26
CA VAL A 99 -19.66 -17.34 4.59
C VAL A 99 -19.67 -17.06 6.08
N SER A 100 -18.57 -17.35 6.78
CA SER A 100 -18.41 -17.03 8.22
C SER A 100 -17.88 -15.62 8.42
N PHE A 101 -16.89 -15.25 7.61
CA PHE A 101 -16.27 -13.93 7.60
C PHE A 101 -16.22 -13.38 6.18
N SER A 102 -16.53 -12.10 6.03
CA SER A 102 -16.20 -11.34 4.83
C SER A 102 -15.16 -10.29 5.18
N HIS A 103 -14.00 -10.36 4.51
CA HIS A 103 -12.90 -9.41 4.69
C HIS A 103 -12.75 -8.56 3.42
N SER A 104 -13.15 -7.32 3.52
CA SER A 104 -13.09 -6.34 2.44
C SER A 104 -11.82 -5.52 2.55
N HIS A 105 -10.91 -5.66 1.59
CA HIS A 105 -9.73 -4.81 1.48
C HIS A 105 -10.07 -3.57 0.68
N VAL A 106 -10.52 -2.57 1.30
CA VAL A 106 -10.98 -1.21 1.01
C VAL A 106 -12.47 -1.04 1.31
N SER A 107 -12.82 0.19 1.65
CA SER A 107 -14.20 0.57 1.99
C SER A 107 -15.15 0.50 0.78
N TYR A 108 -14.70 0.95 -0.40
CA TYR A 108 -15.50 0.97 -1.62
C TYR A 108 -14.70 0.40 -2.81
N PRO A 109 -15.31 -0.44 -3.65
CA PRO A 109 -16.67 -0.98 -3.55
C PRO A 109 -16.78 -2.24 -2.68
N ALA A 110 -15.68 -2.80 -2.17
CA ALA A 110 -15.63 -4.13 -1.56
C ALA A 110 -16.59 -4.28 -0.36
N ALA A 111 -16.48 -3.42 0.65
CA ALA A 111 -17.34 -3.48 1.84
C ALA A 111 -18.82 -3.30 1.51
N TYR A 112 -19.11 -2.53 0.46
CA TYR A 112 -20.47 -2.28 0.02
C TYR A 112 -21.15 -3.52 -0.53
N LEU A 113 -20.44 -4.36 -1.25
CA LEU A 113 -20.97 -5.57 -1.90
C LEU A 113 -21.47 -6.59 -0.87
N VAL A 114 -20.87 -6.64 0.32
CA VAL A 114 -21.15 -7.63 1.37
C VAL A 114 -22.09 -7.12 2.47
N GLU A 115 -22.62 -5.91 2.34
CA GLU A 115 -23.42 -5.25 3.39
C GLU A 115 -24.55 -6.13 3.94
N ASP A 116 -25.27 -6.84 3.07
CA ASP A 116 -26.42 -7.67 3.45
C ASP A 116 -26.07 -9.16 3.66
N LEU A 117 -24.80 -9.55 3.56
CA LEU A 117 -24.39 -10.92 3.88
C LEU A 117 -24.57 -11.19 5.39
N VAL A 118 -25.10 -12.36 5.71
CA VAL A 118 -25.22 -12.83 7.10
C VAL A 118 -23.90 -13.49 7.50
N CYS A 119 -22.92 -12.66 7.89
CA CYS A 119 -21.60 -13.09 8.35
C CYS A 119 -20.96 -11.97 9.18
N LYS A 120 -19.84 -12.24 9.85
CA LYS A 120 -18.99 -11.19 10.43
C LYS A 120 -18.28 -10.40 9.31
N LYS A 121 -18.31 -9.09 9.41
CA LYS A 121 -17.81 -8.16 8.38
C LYS A 121 -16.59 -7.42 8.86
N ILE A 122 -15.49 -7.63 8.18
CA ILE A 122 -14.21 -6.96 8.41
C ILE A 122 -13.94 -6.04 7.21
N VAL A 123 -13.53 -4.80 7.49
CA VAL A 123 -13.10 -3.86 6.45
C VAL A 123 -11.69 -3.40 6.80
N GLN A 124 -10.74 -3.62 5.91
CA GLN A 124 -9.35 -3.19 6.07
C GLN A 124 -9.02 -2.04 5.12
N HIS A 125 -8.48 -0.98 5.70
CA HIS A 125 -8.17 0.27 5.03
C HIS A 125 -6.67 0.35 4.75
N HIS A 126 -6.32 0.46 3.46
CA HIS A 126 -4.93 0.55 3.00
C HIS A 126 -4.48 1.99 2.68
N GLY A 127 -5.34 2.97 2.91
CA GLY A 127 -5.02 4.39 2.86
C GLY A 127 -5.46 5.13 1.61
N LEU A 128 -5.33 4.59 0.41
CA LEU A 128 -5.79 5.27 -0.82
C LEU A 128 -7.31 5.48 -0.83
N ASP A 129 -8.07 4.51 -0.34
CA ASP A 129 -9.52 4.61 -0.15
C ASP A 129 -9.87 5.73 0.84
N ILE A 130 -9.10 5.87 1.90
CA ILE A 130 -9.26 6.93 2.90
C ILE A 130 -8.88 8.30 2.32
N LEU A 131 -7.78 8.38 1.56
CA LEU A 131 -7.38 9.61 0.88
C LEU A 131 -8.45 10.13 -0.07
N GLN A 132 -9.09 9.24 -0.83
CA GLN A 132 -10.20 9.60 -1.71
C GLN A 132 -11.37 10.21 -0.94
N LEU A 133 -11.57 9.81 0.33
CA LEU A 133 -12.59 10.37 1.20
C LEU A 133 -12.20 11.76 1.76
N LEU A 134 -10.91 12.06 1.91
CA LEU A 134 -10.44 13.26 2.62
C LEU A 134 -10.15 14.47 1.73
N ASN A 135 -9.69 14.28 0.48
CA ASN A 135 -9.18 15.38 -0.33
C ASN A 135 -10.25 16.19 -1.08
N GLY A 136 -10.40 17.42 -0.69
CA GLY A 136 -11.50 18.31 -1.00
C GLY A 136 -11.22 19.54 -1.88
N ARG A 137 -10.14 19.61 -2.67
CA ARG A 137 -9.99 20.70 -3.66
C ARG A 137 -10.54 20.26 -5.01
N SER A 138 -11.85 20.41 -5.21
CA SER A 138 -12.51 20.14 -6.50
C SER A 138 -13.68 21.08 -6.71
N HIS A 139 -14.07 21.31 -7.98
CA HIS A 139 -15.25 22.08 -8.35
C HIS A 139 -16.49 21.69 -7.55
N ILE A 140 -17.44 22.61 -7.35
CA ILE A 140 -18.64 22.49 -6.50
C ILE A 140 -19.39 21.17 -6.75
N ILE A 141 -19.58 20.75 -8.00
CA ILE A 141 -20.27 19.50 -8.36
C ILE A 141 -19.50 18.28 -7.81
N LYS A 142 -18.18 18.23 -8.00
CA LYS A 142 -17.34 17.15 -7.48
C LYS A 142 -17.33 17.12 -5.94
N ARG A 143 -17.47 18.28 -5.30
CA ARG A 143 -17.56 18.37 -3.84
C ARG A 143 -18.85 17.77 -3.31
N LEU A 144 -20.00 18.04 -3.96
CA LEU A 144 -21.29 17.44 -3.57
C LEU A 144 -21.29 15.92 -3.75
N GLN A 145 -20.80 15.44 -4.89
CA GLN A 145 -20.68 14.01 -5.17
C GLN A 145 -19.78 13.30 -4.14
N LYS A 146 -18.67 13.93 -3.81
CA LYS A 146 -17.73 13.42 -2.82
C LYS A 146 -18.36 13.35 -1.44
N THR A 147 -19.08 14.39 -1.02
CA THR A 147 -19.80 14.42 0.26
C THR A 147 -20.82 13.28 0.34
N TYR A 148 -21.55 13.02 -0.75
CA TYR A 148 -22.50 11.92 -0.83
C TYR A 148 -21.81 10.55 -0.70
N LEU A 149 -20.71 10.33 -1.44
CA LEU A 149 -19.92 9.09 -1.37
C LEU A 149 -19.38 8.87 0.04
N ILE A 150 -18.79 9.91 0.65
CA ILE A 150 -18.26 9.86 2.01
C ILE A 150 -19.36 9.45 2.99
N LYS A 151 -20.50 10.13 2.98
CA LYS A 151 -21.62 9.84 3.88
C LYS A 151 -22.08 8.39 3.77
N ARG A 152 -22.22 7.87 2.55
CA ARG A 152 -22.61 6.48 2.34
C ARG A 152 -21.54 5.49 2.80
N THR A 153 -20.28 5.76 2.44
CA THR A 153 -19.16 4.91 2.86
C THR A 153 -19.08 4.83 4.38
N ILE A 154 -19.10 5.96 5.07
CA ILE A 154 -19.09 5.98 6.55
C ILE A 154 -20.28 5.21 7.13
N SER A 155 -21.47 5.35 6.56
CA SER A 155 -22.64 4.57 7.00
C SER A 155 -22.43 3.05 6.86
N HIS A 156 -21.70 2.58 5.85
CA HIS A 156 -21.35 1.15 5.70
C HIS A 156 -20.31 0.70 6.71
N LEU A 157 -19.29 1.54 6.94
CA LEU A 157 -18.24 1.25 7.91
C LEU A 157 -18.79 1.12 9.32
N ASN A 158 -19.78 1.94 9.70
CA ASN A 158 -20.46 1.85 10.98
C ASN A 158 -21.27 0.55 11.16
N LYS A 159 -21.65 -0.11 10.08
CA LYS A 159 -22.37 -1.39 10.11
C LYS A 159 -21.43 -2.60 10.13
N SER A 160 -20.16 -2.41 9.75
CA SER A 160 -19.14 -3.46 9.78
C SER A 160 -18.85 -3.87 11.23
N ASP A 161 -18.48 -5.12 11.44
CA ASP A 161 -18.21 -5.62 12.79
C ASP A 161 -16.83 -5.18 13.26
N LEU A 162 -15.86 -5.04 12.33
CA LEU A 162 -14.51 -4.57 12.61
C LEU A 162 -13.98 -3.71 11.46
N ASN A 163 -13.42 -2.55 11.79
CA ASN A 163 -12.66 -1.72 10.87
C ASN A 163 -11.16 -1.80 11.21
N ILE A 164 -10.35 -2.22 10.26
CA ILE A 164 -8.91 -2.36 10.43
C ILE A 164 -8.20 -1.24 9.68
N GLY A 165 -7.34 -0.50 10.37
CA GLY A 165 -6.38 0.41 9.72
C GLY A 165 -5.00 -0.23 9.65
N VAL A 166 -4.33 -0.12 8.50
CA VAL A 166 -2.93 -0.57 8.38
C VAL A 166 -1.95 0.31 9.16
N SER A 167 -2.45 1.36 9.79
CA SER A 167 -1.75 2.23 10.75
C SER A 167 -2.77 3.03 11.55
N GLU A 168 -2.37 3.56 12.68
CA GLU A 168 -3.18 4.51 13.46
C GLU A 168 -3.46 5.79 12.67
N LEU A 169 -2.54 6.22 11.80
CA LEU A 169 -2.74 7.32 10.87
C LEU A 169 -4.02 7.13 10.04
N VAL A 170 -4.25 5.93 9.53
CA VAL A 170 -5.42 5.60 8.70
C VAL A 170 -6.71 5.71 9.53
N LEU A 171 -6.76 5.14 10.72
CA LEU A 171 -7.92 5.24 11.61
C LEU A 171 -8.17 6.67 12.08
N LYS A 172 -7.13 7.43 12.42
CA LYS A 172 -7.23 8.86 12.74
C LYS A 172 -7.91 9.67 11.63
N GLN A 173 -7.66 9.31 10.37
CA GLN A 173 -8.31 9.99 9.25
C GLN A 173 -9.82 9.66 9.20
N LEU A 174 -10.22 8.42 9.44
CA LEU A 174 -11.64 8.04 9.53
C LEU A 174 -12.35 8.74 10.69
N ARG A 175 -11.73 8.79 11.86
CA ARG A 175 -12.27 9.45 13.07
C ARG A 175 -12.47 10.95 12.91
N LYS A 176 -11.90 11.60 11.87
CA LYS A 176 -12.21 13.01 11.53
C LYS A 176 -13.63 13.22 11.01
N HIS A 177 -14.28 12.16 10.55
CA HIS A 177 -15.67 12.23 10.13
C HIS A 177 -16.59 12.10 11.37
N SER A 178 -17.30 13.17 11.70
CA SER A 178 -18.16 13.22 12.91
C SER A 178 -19.25 12.15 12.95
N THR A 179 -19.61 11.58 11.80
CA THR A 179 -20.59 10.50 11.68
C THR A 179 -19.99 9.10 11.68
N TYR A 180 -18.67 8.98 11.80
CA TYR A 180 -18.00 7.68 11.90
C TYR A 180 -18.08 7.17 13.34
N LEU A 181 -18.87 6.13 13.52
CA LEU A 181 -19.13 5.47 14.81
C LEU A 181 -19.00 3.96 14.60
N PRO A 182 -17.77 3.44 14.51
CA PRO A 182 -17.53 2.02 14.27
C PRO A 182 -17.98 1.19 15.46
N LYS A 183 -18.33 -0.09 15.24
CA LYS A 183 -18.59 -1.05 16.31
C LYS A 183 -17.28 -1.42 17.01
N ASP A 184 -16.22 -1.64 16.20
CA ASP A 184 -14.90 -1.97 16.70
C ASP A 184 -13.82 -1.53 15.69
N GLU A 185 -12.62 -1.25 16.18
CA GLU A 185 -11.47 -0.83 15.40
C GLU A 185 -10.19 -1.57 15.84
N LEU A 186 -9.35 -1.87 14.88
CA LEU A 186 -8.05 -2.49 15.13
C LEU A 186 -6.98 -1.83 14.25
N VAL A 187 -5.83 -1.52 14.81
CA VAL A 187 -4.62 -1.25 14.02
C VAL A 187 -3.91 -2.57 13.77
N LEU A 188 -3.84 -2.96 12.50
CA LEU A 188 -3.11 -4.13 12.07
C LEU A 188 -2.08 -3.68 11.02
N TYR A 189 -0.86 -3.44 11.48
CA TYR A 189 0.23 -3.08 10.57
C TYR A 189 0.46 -4.19 9.56
N ASN A 190 0.71 -3.82 8.30
CA ASN A 190 1.16 -4.80 7.32
C ASN A 190 2.46 -5.42 7.83
N GLY A 191 2.54 -6.73 7.81
CA GLY A 191 3.79 -7.42 8.07
C GLY A 191 4.66 -7.51 6.83
N VAL A 192 5.90 -7.93 7.00
CA VAL A 192 6.82 -8.30 5.92
C VAL A 192 7.14 -9.81 6.01
N ASP A 193 7.19 -10.47 4.89
CA ASP A 193 7.61 -11.89 4.82
C ASP A 193 9.13 -11.97 4.86
N THR A 194 9.70 -12.23 6.06
CA THR A 194 11.15 -12.34 6.26
C THR A 194 11.76 -13.58 5.58
N SER A 195 10.97 -14.47 5.02
CA SER A 195 11.47 -15.51 4.12
C SER A 195 11.77 -15.01 2.71
N LYS A 196 11.20 -13.85 2.33
CA LYS A 196 11.43 -13.17 1.05
C LYS A 196 12.41 -12.00 1.18
N PHE A 197 12.31 -11.26 2.29
CA PHE A 197 13.13 -10.08 2.58
C PHE A 197 14.05 -10.37 3.76
N TYR A 198 15.31 -10.54 3.47
CA TYR A 198 16.35 -10.87 4.44
C TYR A 198 17.72 -10.35 3.96
N PRO A 199 18.68 -10.14 4.86
CA PRO A 199 20.02 -9.71 4.49
C PRO A 199 20.71 -10.75 3.61
N VAL A 200 21.31 -10.31 2.51
CA VAL A 200 22.11 -11.14 1.60
C VAL A 200 23.44 -10.44 1.35
N GLU A 201 24.53 -11.19 1.41
CA GLU A 201 25.82 -10.67 0.99
C GLU A 201 25.82 -10.48 -0.53
N VAL A 202 25.97 -9.24 -0.96
CA VAL A 202 26.03 -8.84 -2.37
C VAL A 202 27.17 -7.86 -2.58
N GLU A 203 27.79 -7.91 -3.76
CA GLU A 203 28.75 -6.87 -4.13
C GLU A 203 28.01 -5.55 -4.32
N LYS A 204 28.39 -4.57 -3.50
CA LYS A 204 27.86 -3.20 -3.58
C LYS A 204 28.72 -2.34 -4.50
N ASN A 205 28.13 -1.27 -5.04
CA ASN A 205 28.86 -0.28 -5.79
C ASN A 205 29.94 0.41 -4.91
N LYS A 206 31.02 0.89 -5.56
CA LYS A 206 32.03 1.72 -4.86
C LYS A 206 31.46 3.08 -4.43
N SER A 207 30.49 3.60 -5.17
CA SER A 207 29.78 4.85 -4.84
C SER A 207 28.59 4.57 -3.96
N PHE A 208 28.33 5.44 -2.99
CA PHE A 208 27.17 5.35 -2.12
C PHE A 208 25.88 5.38 -2.95
N THR A 209 25.12 4.30 -2.90
CA THR A 209 23.97 4.09 -3.78
C THR A 209 22.65 4.21 -3.01
N ILE A 210 21.82 5.14 -3.46
CA ILE A 210 20.46 5.35 -2.93
C ILE A 210 19.46 4.64 -3.84
N GLY A 211 18.49 3.93 -3.26
CA GLY A 211 17.38 3.31 -3.98
C GLY A 211 16.04 3.92 -3.60
N CYS A 212 15.15 4.03 -4.59
CA CYS A 212 13.75 4.37 -4.39
C CYS A 212 12.89 3.47 -5.27
N VAL A 213 11.94 2.76 -4.67
CA VAL A 213 11.01 1.88 -5.39
C VAL A 213 9.60 2.35 -5.10
N ALA A 214 8.97 2.96 -6.08
CA ALA A 214 7.60 3.45 -5.98
C ALA A 214 7.03 3.83 -7.34
N ASN A 215 5.71 3.77 -7.49
CA ASN A 215 5.04 4.37 -8.65
C ASN A 215 5.31 5.88 -8.68
N PHE A 216 5.51 6.42 -9.88
CA PHE A 216 5.74 7.86 -10.10
C PHE A 216 4.42 8.62 -10.06
N TRP A 217 3.86 8.75 -8.86
CA TRP A 217 2.70 9.59 -8.55
C TRP A 217 3.16 10.81 -7.75
N GLU A 218 2.45 11.93 -7.90
CA GLU A 218 2.76 13.18 -7.20
C GLU A 218 2.99 12.98 -5.69
N ILE A 219 2.17 12.13 -5.05
CA ILE A 219 2.28 11.82 -3.61
C ILE A 219 3.58 11.12 -3.20
N LYS A 220 4.31 10.52 -4.15
CA LYS A 220 5.58 9.82 -3.89
C LYS A 220 6.80 10.75 -3.92
N ASP A 221 6.64 11.94 -4.49
CA ASP A 221 7.53 13.10 -4.41
C ASP A 221 9.00 12.80 -4.77
N GLN A 222 9.22 11.92 -5.76
CA GLN A 222 10.57 11.55 -6.22
C GLN A 222 11.40 12.77 -6.65
N ILE A 223 10.74 13.87 -7.07
CA ILE A 223 11.43 15.09 -7.46
C ILE A 223 12.18 15.73 -6.29
N THR A 224 11.65 15.67 -5.05
CA THR A 224 12.35 16.13 -3.85
C THR A 224 13.63 15.31 -3.60
N LEU A 225 13.60 13.99 -3.82
CA LEU A 225 14.79 13.15 -3.71
C LEU A 225 15.83 13.48 -4.78
N ILE A 226 15.41 13.69 -6.03
CA ILE A 226 16.30 14.09 -7.12
C ILE A 226 17.01 15.40 -6.79
N LYS A 227 16.28 16.41 -6.30
CA LYS A 227 16.84 17.72 -5.88
C LYS A 227 17.80 17.58 -4.69
N ALA A 228 17.49 16.72 -3.73
CA ALA A 228 18.38 16.45 -2.60
C ALA A 228 19.72 15.84 -3.07
N VAL A 229 19.67 14.93 -4.04
CA VAL A 229 20.87 14.34 -4.66
C VAL A 229 21.63 15.37 -5.49
N GLU A 230 20.96 16.25 -6.26
CA GLU A 230 21.58 17.37 -6.96
C GLU A 230 22.41 18.27 -6.02
N ILE A 231 21.86 18.61 -4.84
CA ILE A 231 22.59 19.39 -3.82
C ILE A 231 23.86 18.67 -3.39
N LEU A 232 23.79 17.37 -3.12
CA LEU A 232 24.92 16.58 -2.67
C LEU A 232 26.01 16.48 -3.76
N LEU A 233 25.63 16.23 -4.99
CA LEU A 233 26.54 16.19 -6.14
C LEU A 233 27.23 17.54 -6.36
N SER A 234 26.48 18.65 -6.20
CA SER A 234 27.05 20.02 -6.30
C SER A 234 28.05 20.32 -5.21
N ASN A 235 27.96 19.65 -4.06
CA ASN A 235 28.93 19.73 -2.97
C ASN A 235 30.11 18.75 -3.11
N GLY A 236 30.23 18.07 -4.25
CA GLY A 236 31.33 17.14 -4.56
C GLY A 236 31.14 15.72 -4.01
N GLU A 237 29.96 15.38 -3.51
CA GLU A 237 29.69 14.04 -3.01
C GLU A 237 29.55 13.01 -4.14
N ASN A 238 30.12 11.82 -3.97
CA ASN A 238 29.98 10.72 -4.93
C ASN A 238 28.79 9.84 -4.53
N ILE A 239 27.66 10.04 -5.20
CA ILE A 239 26.38 9.37 -4.89
C ILE A 239 25.71 8.91 -6.20
N LEU A 240 25.13 7.73 -6.17
CA LEU A 240 24.25 7.21 -7.22
C LEU A 240 22.81 7.11 -6.72
N LEU A 241 21.86 7.47 -7.56
CA LEU A 241 20.44 7.32 -7.30
C LEU A 241 19.79 6.38 -8.31
N ARG A 242 19.13 5.35 -7.83
CA ARG A 242 18.38 4.38 -8.63
C ARG A 242 16.89 4.50 -8.32
N LEU A 243 16.12 4.90 -9.32
CA LEU A 243 14.67 5.11 -9.21
C LEU A 243 13.95 4.02 -10.01
N ILE A 244 13.15 3.20 -9.32
CA ILE A 244 12.40 2.08 -9.93
C ILE A 244 10.90 2.37 -9.87
N GLY A 245 10.25 2.24 -11.02
CA GLY A 245 8.80 2.36 -11.14
C GLY A 245 8.33 3.03 -12.42
N SER A 246 7.03 3.22 -12.50
CA SER A 246 6.34 3.88 -13.62
C SER A 246 5.25 4.82 -13.09
N GLY A 247 4.76 5.72 -13.91
CA GLY A 247 3.66 6.60 -13.54
C GLY A 247 3.73 7.99 -14.18
N PRO A 248 2.71 8.82 -13.93
CA PRO A 248 2.52 10.09 -14.65
C PRO A 248 3.63 11.12 -14.41
N THR A 249 4.33 11.10 -13.26
CA THR A 249 5.40 12.07 -12.97
C THR A 249 6.79 11.61 -13.42
N LEU A 250 6.92 10.41 -14.01
CA LEU A 250 8.20 9.86 -14.45
C LEU A 250 8.88 10.76 -15.51
N GLN A 251 8.10 11.23 -16.49
CA GLN A 251 8.67 12.03 -17.57
C GLN A 251 9.21 13.37 -17.04
N SER A 252 8.47 14.07 -16.21
CA SER A 252 8.93 15.33 -15.60
C SER A 252 10.19 15.15 -14.74
N CYS A 253 10.32 14.03 -14.03
CA CYS A 253 11.55 13.70 -13.30
C CYS A 253 12.73 13.49 -14.25
N LYS A 254 12.53 12.79 -15.37
CA LYS A 254 13.57 12.58 -16.40
C LYS A 254 13.99 13.89 -17.05
N ASP A 255 13.04 14.72 -17.40
CA ASP A 255 13.31 16.04 -18.01
C ASP A 255 14.16 16.91 -17.07
N TYR A 256 13.84 16.92 -15.79
CA TYR A 256 14.63 17.62 -14.77
C TYR A 256 16.07 17.10 -14.68
N VAL A 257 16.25 15.78 -14.63
CA VAL A 257 17.57 15.14 -14.56
C VAL A 257 18.39 15.46 -15.82
N GLN A 258 17.77 15.49 -17.00
CA GLN A 258 18.41 15.85 -18.24
C GLN A 258 18.81 17.34 -18.28
N GLU A 259 17.91 18.25 -17.88
CA GLU A 259 18.17 19.70 -17.79
C GLU A 259 19.35 20.00 -16.87
N LYS A 260 19.41 19.32 -15.71
CA LYS A 260 20.49 19.47 -14.72
C LYS A 260 21.74 18.65 -15.03
N LYS A 261 21.77 17.90 -16.15
CA LYS A 261 22.90 17.05 -16.59
C LYS A 261 23.32 16.00 -15.55
N LEU A 262 22.35 15.41 -14.85
CA LEU A 262 22.56 14.44 -13.76
C LEU A 262 22.49 12.98 -14.23
N ASN A 263 22.38 12.71 -15.54
CA ASN A 263 22.12 11.37 -16.09
C ASN A 263 23.19 10.32 -15.74
N GLN A 264 24.42 10.74 -15.45
CA GLN A 264 25.50 9.82 -15.04
C GLN A 264 25.39 9.35 -13.58
N PHE A 265 24.57 10.05 -12.77
CA PHE A 265 24.40 9.78 -11.33
C PHE A 265 23.02 9.25 -10.99
N ILE A 266 22.02 9.54 -11.83
CA ILE A 266 20.61 9.21 -11.57
C ILE A 266 20.07 8.33 -12.67
N SER A 267 19.67 7.10 -12.33
CA SER A 267 19.09 6.15 -13.26
C SER A 267 17.60 5.92 -12.99
N PHE A 268 16.85 5.72 -14.08
CA PHE A 268 15.44 5.35 -14.05
C PHE A 268 15.28 3.94 -14.61
N GLU A 269 14.74 3.05 -13.80
CA GLU A 269 14.58 1.65 -14.14
C GLU A 269 13.10 1.30 -14.23
N LYS A 270 12.75 0.34 -15.08
CA LYS A 270 11.39 -0.20 -15.16
C LYS A 270 11.03 -0.93 -13.85
N GLU A 271 9.76 -1.14 -13.63
CA GLU A 271 9.29 -1.99 -12.54
C GLU A 271 10.00 -3.34 -12.57
N ILE A 272 10.49 -3.74 -11.41
CA ILE A 272 11.11 -5.05 -11.22
C ILE A 272 10.12 -6.03 -10.60
N ARG A 273 10.30 -7.30 -10.89
CA ARG A 273 9.50 -8.35 -10.25
C ARG A 273 9.76 -8.38 -8.75
N HIS A 274 8.74 -8.65 -7.97
CA HIS A 274 8.81 -8.64 -6.50
C HIS A 274 9.89 -9.58 -5.95
N GLU A 275 10.14 -10.73 -6.63
CA GLU A 275 11.18 -11.68 -6.25
C GLU A 275 12.61 -11.08 -6.37
N LEU A 276 12.79 -10.07 -7.21
CA LEU A 276 14.08 -9.40 -7.40
C LEU A 276 14.27 -8.21 -6.45
N LEU A 277 13.22 -7.82 -5.73
CA LEU A 277 13.24 -6.64 -4.87
C LEU A 277 14.18 -6.83 -3.68
N ASN A 278 14.23 -8.03 -3.09
CA ASN A 278 15.19 -8.34 -2.03
C ASN A 278 16.64 -8.13 -2.49
N THR A 279 16.99 -8.64 -3.67
CA THR A 279 18.34 -8.44 -4.24
C THR A 279 18.62 -6.96 -4.52
N PHE A 280 17.64 -6.21 -5.02
CA PHE A 280 17.81 -4.78 -5.26
C PHE A 280 18.06 -4.01 -3.96
N ILE A 281 17.26 -4.26 -2.92
CA ILE A 281 17.38 -3.55 -1.63
C ILE A 281 18.73 -3.88 -0.97
N ASN A 282 19.19 -5.11 -1.03
CA ASN A 282 20.52 -5.48 -0.50
C ASN A 282 21.68 -4.81 -1.27
N LYS A 283 21.51 -4.42 -2.55
CA LYS A 283 22.54 -3.76 -3.36
C LYS A 283 22.68 -2.26 -3.14
N ILE A 284 21.74 -1.63 -2.46
CA ILE A 284 21.79 -0.21 -2.14
C ILE A 284 22.32 0.01 -0.72
N ASP A 285 22.80 1.21 -0.44
CA ASP A 285 23.29 1.61 0.88
C ASP A 285 22.22 2.29 1.72
N LEU A 286 21.24 2.93 1.05
CA LEU A 286 20.17 3.67 1.68
C LEU A 286 18.90 3.60 0.81
N PHE A 287 17.79 3.23 1.42
CA PHE A 287 16.48 3.33 0.79
C PHE A 287 15.83 4.68 1.14
N VAL A 288 15.31 5.40 0.14
CA VAL A 288 14.66 6.70 0.38
C VAL A 288 13.34 6.76 -0.38
N LEU A 289 12.26 7.03 0.33
CA LEU A 289 10.95 7.30 -0.27
C LEU A 289 10.34 8.56 0.38
N PRO A 290 10.38 9.71 -0.31
CA PRO A 290 9.97 11.00 0.26
C PRO A 290 8.45 11.26 0.14
N SER A 291 7.64 10.20 0.18
CA SER A 291 6.20 10.29 0.05
C SER A 291 5.58 11.22 1.08
N TYR A 292 4.81 12.19 0.65
CA TYR A 292 4.10 13.09 1.57
C TYR A 292 2.78 12.51 2.10
N TYR A 293 2.37 11.37 1.59
CA TYR A 293 1.37 10.52 2.19
C TYR A 293 1.71 9.04 1.97
N GLU A 294 1.85 8.32 3.08
CA GLU A 294 2.05 6.88 3.09
C GLU A 294 1.31 6.27 4.28
N SER A 295 0.37 5.38 4.02
CA SER A 295 -0.44 4.74 5.07
C SER A 295 0.41 3.93 6.03
N LEU A 296 1.36 3.16 5.49
CA LEU A 296 2.40 2.45 6.20
C LEU A 296 3.69 2.41 5.35
N GLY A 297 3.57 1.99 4.07
CA GLY A 297 4.70 1.82 3.16
C GLY A 297 5.42 0.49 3.38
N CYS A 298 4.88 -0.61 2.83
CA CYS A 298 5.46 -1.95 2.96
C CYS A 298 6.95 -1.99 2.60
N VAL A 299 7.37 -1.20 1.60
CA VAL A 299 8.78 -1.15 1.16
C VAL A 299 9.75 -0.66 2.24
N TYR A 300 9.31 0.11 3.23
CA TYR A 300 10.15 0.44 4.38
C TYR A 300 10.38 -0.78 5.28
N LEU A 301 9.34 -1.62 5.49
CA LEU A 301 9.46 -2.88 6.22
C LEU A 301 10.36 -3.86 5.48
N GLU A 302 10.25 -3.91 4.14
CA GLU A 302 11.11 -4.72 3.27
C GLU A 302 12.57 -4.27 3.37
N SER A 303 12.82 -2.96 3.35
CA SER A 303 14.15 -2.40 3.54
C SER A 303 14.69 -2.69 4.95
N TRP A 304 13.83 -2.54 5.95
CA TRP A 304 14.22 -2.80 7.35
C TRP A 304 14.57 -4.27 7.58
N ALA A 305 13.76 -5.21 7.03
CA ALA A 305 14.00 -6.64 7.13
C ALA A 305 15.29 -7.10 6.43
N THR A 306 15.79 -6.35 5.44
CA THR A 306 17.07 -6.60 4.76
C THR A 306 18.27 -5.95 5.44
N ASN A 307 18.08 -5.31 6.61
CA ASN A 307 19.09 -4.48 7.27
C ASN A 307 19.60 -3.32 6.41
N THR A 308 18.83 -2.86 5.42
CA THR A 308 19.13 -1.68 4.65
C THR A 308 18.45 -0.48 5.33
N PRO A 309 19.20 0.56 5.76
CA PRO A 309 18.61 1.72 6.38
C PRO A 309 17.69 2.46 5.41
N PHE A 310 16.71 3.18 5.94
CA PHE A 310 15.79 3.95 5.11
C PHE A 310 15.56 5.37 5.63
N ILE A 311 15.14 6.28 4.75
CA ILE A 311 14.63 7.60 5.13
C ILE A 311 13.18 7.71 4.65
N ALA A 312 12.30 8.16 5.55
CA ALA A 312 10.89 8.41 5.29
C ALA A 312 10.50 9.85 5.69
N VAL A 313 9.27 10.25 5.32
CA VAL A 313 8.72 11.54 5.75
C VAL A 313 8.03 11.39 7.11
N ARG A 314 8.16 12.41 7.96
CA ARG A 314 7.52 12.46 9.29
C ARG A 314 6.00 12.36 9.17
N ASN A 315 5.37 11.86 10.24
CA ASN A 315 3.92 11.75 10.38
C ASN A 315 3.24 10.86 9.30
N GLN A 316 3.98 9.90 8.76
CA GLN A 316 3.45 8.82 7.95
C GLN A 316 3.32 7.54 8.80
N GLY A 317 2.63 6.53 8.30
CA GLY A 317 2.38 5.30 9.06
C GLY A 317 3.66 4.62 9.57
N ILE A 318 4.74 4.62 8.80
CA ILE A 318 6.03 4.05 9.24
C ILE A 318 6.58 4.74 10.49
N SER A 319 6.26 6.00 10.72
CA SER A 319 6.69 6.74 11.92
C SER A 319 6.15 6.15 13.23
N GLU A 320 5.05 5.38 13.15
CA GLU A 320 4.43 4.73 14.29
C GLU A 320 5.22 3.51 14.79
N LEU A 321 6.01 2.91 13.88
CA LEU A 321 6.80 1.71 14.16
C LEU A 321 8.18 2.01 14.75
N MET A 322 8.58 3.28 14.76
CA MET A 322 9.91 3.70 15.17
C MET A 322 9.91 4.22 16.60
N PRO A 323 10.91 3.82 17.44
CA PRO A 323 11.18 4.46 18.71
C PRO A 323 11.45 5.96 18.54
N ASP A 324 11.05 6.77 19.52
CA ASP A 324 11.14 8.24 19.42
C ASP A 324 12.58 8.72 19.21
N GLU A 325 13.54 8.07 19.84
CA GLU A 325 14.97 8.38 19.73
C GLU A 325 15.54 8.15 18.32
N MET A 326 14.88 7.30 17.52
CA MET A 326 15.29 7.01 16.13
C MET A 326 14.62 7.92 15.11
N LYS A 327 13.49 8.53 15.45
CA LYS A 327 12.69 9.33 14.50
C LYS A 327 13.46 10.46 13.86
N ASP A 328 14.27 11.16 14.63
CA ASP A 328 15.08 12.28 14.11
C ASP A 328 16.13 11.84 13.10
N ARG A 329 16.58 10.59 13.17
CA ARG A 329 17.58 10.04 12.27
C ARG A 329 16.96 9.57 10.95
N PHE A 330 15.80 8.92 11.00
CA PHE A 330 15.19 8.24 9.87
C PHE A 330 14.08 9.05 9.19
N LEU A 331 13.62 10.14 9.82
CA LEU A 331 12.48 10.89 9.32
C LEU A 331 12.86 12.34 8.99
N VAL A 332 12.36 12.81 7.83
CA VAL A 332 12.56 14.18 7.34
C VAL A 332 11.23 14.92 7.21
N PRO A 333 11.23 16.26 7.18
CA PRO A 333 10.04 17.03 6.81
C PRO A 333 9.59 16.72 5.37
N LYS A 334 8.31 16.93 5.10
CA LYS A 334 7.71 16.78 3.77
C LYS A 334 8.28 17.80 2.80
N SER A 335 8.60 17.37 1.57
CA SER A 335 9.03 18.21 0.44
C SER A 335 10.16 19.18 0.83
N ASP A 336 11.17 18.67 1.55
CA ASP A 336 12.31 19.42 2.06
C ASP A 336 13.62 18.79 1.59
N GLU A 337 14.05 19.18 0.39
CA GLU A 337 15.27 18.67 -0.24
C GLU A 337 16.54 18.99 0.54
N LEU A 338 16.56 20.13 1.28
CA LEU A 338 17.73 20.53 2.08
C LEU A 338 17.89 19.63 3.29
N ASN A 339 16.82 19.37 4.05
CA ASN A 339 16.88 18.44 5.17
C ASN A 339 17.09 17.00 4.69
N LEU A 340 16.51 16.61 3.57
CA LEU A 340 16.71 15.28 2.98
C LEU A 340 18.19 15.09 2.57
N SER A 341 18.81 16.07 1.90
CA SER A 341 20.23 16.01 1.52
C SER A 341 21.15 15.88 2.74
N LYS A 342 20.93 16.67 3.79
CA LYS A 342 21.68 16.56 5.04
C LYS A 342 21.56 15.17 5.66
N ARG A 343 20.34 14.62 5.69
CA ARG A 343 20.09 13.29 6.27
C ARG A 343 20.76 12.17 5.46
N ILE A 344 20.73 12.26 4.12
CA ILE A 344 21.45 11.34 3.25
C ILE A 344 22.94 11.38 3.53
N LEU A 345 23.52 12.58 3.66
CA LEU A 345 24.94 12.76 3.96
C LEU A 345 25.32 12.19 5.33
N ASP A 346 24.44 12.37 6.33
CA ASP A 346 24.62 11.77 7.65
C ASP A 346 24.69 10.25 7.60
N PHE A 347 23.82 9.60 6.79
CA PHE A 347 23.87 8.15 6.59
C PHE A 347 25.10 7.69 5.82
N LYS A 348 25.52 8.44 4.81
CA LYS A 348 26.73 8.14 4.06
C LYS A 348 27.98 8.15 4.95
N ASN A 349 28.09 9.13 5.83
CA ASN A 349 29.25 9.31 6.70
C ASN A 349 29.22 8.43 7.95
N ASN A 350 28.02 8.12 8.44
CA ASN A 350 27.81 7.38 9.69
C ASN A 350 26.53 6.55 9.60
N THR A 351 26.61 5.39 8.95
CA THR A 351 25.46 4.49 8.81
C THR A 351 25.05 3.95 10.16
N VAL A 352 23.80 4.19 10.51
CA VAL A 352 23.15 3.60 11.70
C VAL A 352 22.15 2.57 11.23
N LEU A 353 22.30 1.35 11.74
CA LEU A 353 21.34 0.28 11.56
C LEU A 353 20.37 0.29 12.75
N PHE A 354 19.13 0.04 12.44
CA PHE A 354 18.06 -0.15 13.39
C PHE A 354 17.58 -1.61 13.26
N PRO A 355 17.77 -2.46 14.28
CA PRO A 355 17.43 -3.87 14.18
C PRO A 355 15.95 -4.07 13.84
N PHE A 356 15.68 -4.99 12.91
CA PHE A 356 14.30 -5.33 12.57
C PHE A 356 13.59 -5.96 13.76
N ASP A 357 12.38 -5.51 14.05
CA ASP A 357 11.56 -6.05 15.12
C ASP A 357 10.65 -7.16 14.55
N GLU A 358 10.88 -8.40 14.98
CA GLU A 358 10.17 -9.59 14.53
C GLU A 358 8.65 -9.54 14.75
N LYS A 359 8.14 -8.64 15.59
CA LYS A 359 6.70 -8.43 15.71
C LYS A 359 6.06 -7.96 14.40
N TYR A 360 6.85 -7.38 13.48
CA TYR A 360 6.43 -6.97 12.14
C TYR A 360 6.68 -8.02 11.05
N ASN A 361 7.18 -9.20 11.41
CA ASN A 361 7.12 -10.35 10.54
C ASN A 361 5.65 -10.73 10.31
N ILE A 362 5.25 -11.00 9.06
CA ILE A 362 3.85 -11.25 8.70
C ILE A 362 3.21 -12.37 9.54
N LYS A 363 3.99 -13.40 9.91
CA LYS A 363 3.54 -14.50 10.76
C LYS A 363 3.08 -14.02 12.13
N ASN A 364 3.89 -13.16 12.77
CA ASN A 364 3.60 -12.61 14.08
C ASN A 364 2.48 -11.58 14.03
N THR A 365 2.45 -10.76 12.95
CA THR A 365 1.40 -9.75 12.76
C THR A 365 0.01 -10.37 12.65
N ILE A 366 -0.12 -11.54 12.03
CA ILE A 366 -1.42 -12.22 11.84
C ILE A 366 -1.79 -13.09 13.04
N SER A 367 -0.82 -13.54 13.85
CA SER A 367 -1.09 -14.35 15.04
C SER A 367 -1.69 -13.55 16.21
N ASN A 368 -1.51 -12.24 16.22
CA ASN A 368 -2.01 -11.30 17.24
C ASN A 368 -3.41 -10.80 16.87
#